data_579bd44ca919da2854a3e853ef1a2efe
#
_entry.id   579bd44ca919da2854a3e853ef1a2efe
#
_cell.length_a   1.000
_cell.length_b   1.000
_cell.length_c   1.000
_cell.angle_alpha   90.00
_cell.angle_beta   90.00
_cell.angle_gamma   90.00
#
_symmetry.space_group_name_H-M   'P 1'
#
loop_
_entity.id
_entity.type
_entity.pdbx_description
1 polymer ?
#
loop_
_entity_poly.entity_id
_entity_poly.type
_entity_poly.pdbx_seq_one_letter_code
_entity_poly.pdbx_strand_id
1 'polypeptide(L)'
;MEKIVITPEDVYIHLKCKTREEVLSFLTGRLVEGKRVQKEYVQAILDRERQYPTGLYTGDISVAMPHADYRLVNESAIIIGVLDAPVTFRQMSDPDAEVAVSVVILLALKDPHGHTDVLKRVTDLIQEQGALKKITEAASRKDIYGIISKYF
;
A
#
# COMPACT_ATOMS: atom_id res chain seq x y z
N MET A 1 14.74 -15.29 9.74
CA MET A 1 13.56 -14.45 9.46
C MET A 1 13.97 -13.28 8.58
N GLU A 2 13.24 -13.04 7.52
CA GLU A 2 13.49 -11.93 6.62
C GLU A 2 13.18 -10.59 7.32
N LYS A 3 14.10 -9.65 7.20
CA LYS A 3 13.89 -8.31 7.74
C LYS A 3 13.39 -7.39 6.62
N ILE A 4 12.26 -6.73 6.86
CA ILE A 4 11.70 -5.80 5.89
C ILE A 4 12.25 -4.40 6.22
N VAL A 5 12.89 -3.79 5.21
CA VAL A 5 13.44 -2.43 5.33
C VAL A 5 12.75 -1.55 4.32
N ILE A 6 12.15 -0.47 4.79
CA ILE A 6 11.55 0.56 3.92
C ILE A 6 12.60 1.64 3.68
N THR A 7 12.73 2.07 2.42
CA THR A 7 13.62 3.17 2.04
C THR A 7 12.80 4.25 1.35
N PRO A 8 13.35 5.47 1.16
CA PRO A 8 12.63 6.50 0.40
C PRO A 8 12.23 6.09 -1.02
N GLU A 9 12.97 5.15 -1.64
CA GLU A 9 12.65 4.63 -2.96
C GLU A 9 11.36 3.81 -2.97
N ASP A 10 10.91 3.34 -1.81
CA ASP A 10 9.67 2.58 -1.67
C ASP A 10 8.44 3.49 -1.51
N VAL A 11 8.65 4.80 -1.56
CA VAL A 11 7.58 5.79 -1.43
C VAL A 11 7.39 6.50 -2.76
N TYR A 12 6.14 6.57 -3.22
CA TYR A 12 5.75 7.25 -4.45
C TYR A 12 4.74 8.34 -4.10
N ILE A 13 4.97 9.56 -4.57
CA ILE A 13 4.13 10.72 -4.25
C ILE A 13 3.53 11.32 -5.50
N HIS A 14 2.47 12.11 -5.32
CA HIS A 14 1.79 12.85 -6.38
C HIS A 14 1.34 11.94 -7.52
N LEU A 15 0.88 10.72 -7.18
CA LEU A 15 0.39 9.79 -8.18
C LEU A 15 -0.92 10.30 -8.76
N LYS A 16 -0.96 10.46 -10.07
CA LYS A 16 -2.11 11.01 -10.81
C LYS A 16 -2.98 9.91 -11.41
N CYS A 17 -3.05 8.77 -10.76
CA CYS A 17 -3.91 7.68 -11.16
C CYS A 17 -5.37 8.03 -10.90
N LYS A 18 -6.27 7.60 -11.78
CA LYS A 18 -7.71 7.88 -11.67
C LYS A 18 -8.50 6.68 -11.20
N THR A 19 -7.98 5.47 -11.36
CA THR A 19 -8.66 4.24 -10.98
C THR A 19 -7.76 3.39 -10.09
N ARG A 20 -8.37 2.51 -9.30
CA ARG A 20 -7.61 1.56 -8.48
C ARG A 20 -6.73 0.66 -9.33
N GLU A 21 -7.20 0.28 -10.53
CA GLU A 21 -6.43 -0.55 -11.45
C GLU A 21 -5.15 0.15 -11.90
N GLU A 22 -5.21 1.44 -12.19
CA GLU A 22 -4.02 2.23 -12.53
C GLU A 22 -3.03 2.29 -11.37
N VAL A 23 -3.53 2.52 -10.15
CA VAL A 23 -2.68 2.58 -8.95
C VAL A 23 -1.98 1.24 -8.73
N LEU A 24 -2.73 0.16 -8.76
CA LEU A 24 -2.20 -1.18 -8.51
C LEU A 24 -1.20 -1.59 -9.57
N SER A 25 -1.51 -1.31 -10.85
CA SER A 25 -0.61 -1.63 -11.95
C SER A 25 0.70 -0.84 -11.86
N PHE A 26 0.62 0.43 -11.48
CA PHE A 26 1.81 1.26 -11.33
C PHE A 26 2.71 0.73 -10.21
N LEU A 27 2.15 0.52 -9.02
CA LEU A 27 2.94 0.12 -7.85
C LEU A 27 3.52 -1.29 -8.02
N THR A 28 2.73 -2.23 -8.51
CA THR A 28 3.22 -3.59 -8.74
C THR A 28 4.25 -3.63 -9.86
N GLY A 29 4.09 -2.78 -10.88
CA GLY A 29 5.07 -2.64 -11.94
C GLY A 29 6.45 -2.22 -11.41
N ARG A 30 6.47 -1.35 -10.40
CA ARG A 30 7.74 -0.97 -9.76
C ARG A 30 8.38 -2.15 -9.05
N LEU A 31 7.58 -2.98 -8.40
CA LEU A 31 8.08 -4.19 -7.75
C LEU A 31 8.64 -5.21 -8.75
N VAL A 32 7.98 -5.36 -9.90
CA VAL A 32 8.46 -6.25 -10.96
C VAL A 32 9.80 -5.76 -11.52
N GLU A 33 9.92 -4.47 -11.77
CA GLU A 33 11.17 -3.87 -12.27
C GLU A 33 12.33 -4.11 -11.30
N GLY A 34 12.06 -4.03 -10.00
CA GLY A 34 13.04 -4.30 -8.95
C GLY A 34 13.27 -5.78 -8.69
N LYS A 35 12.59 -6.66 -9.42
CA LYS A 35 12.66 -8.12 -9.26
C LYS A 35 12.26 -8.59 -7.86
N ARG A 36 11.46 -7.80 -7.17
CA ARG A 36 10.99 -8.12 -5.82
C ARG A 36 9.78 -9.04 -5.85
N VAL A 37 9.03 -9.03 -6.95
CA VAL A 37 7.92 -9.97 -7.20
C VAL A 37 8.01 -10.53 -8.61
N GLN A 38 7.33 -11.64 -8.86
CA GLN A 38 7.21 -12.21 -10.19
C GLN A 38 6.23 -11.37 -11.03
N LYS A 39 6.37 -11.41 -12.36
CA LYS A 39 5.54 -10.61 -13.26
C LYS A 39 4.04 -10.91 -13.11
N GLU A 40 3.70 -12.15 -12.73
CA GLU A 40 2.31 -12.58 -12.51
C GLU A 40 1.66 -11.87 -11.33
N TYR A 41 2.45 -11.23 -10.47
CA TYR A 41 1.94 -10.50 -9.30
C TYR A 41 1.02 -9.36 -9.70
N VAL A 42 1.29 -8.70 -10.84
CA VAL A 42 0.47 -7.59 -11.32
C VAL A 42 -0.98 -8.04 -11.51
N GLN A 43 -1.17 -9.13 -12.27
CA GLN A 43 -2.52 -9.63 -12.53
C GLN A 43 -3.13 -10.22 -11.25
N ALA A 44 -2.32 -10.89 -10.43
CA ALA A 44 -2.79 -11.48 -9.18
C ALA A 44 -3.36 -10.43 -8.23
N ILE A 45 -2.70 -9.28 -8.10
CA ILE A 45 -3.18 -8.22 -7.22
C ILE A 45 -4.45 -7.56 -7.75
N LEU A 46 -4.55 -7.40 -9.08
CA LEU A 46 -5.75 -6.86 -9.70
C LEU A 46 -6.96 -7.78 -9.48
N ASP A 47 -6.77 -9.08 -9.68
CA ASP A 47 -7.84 -10.07 -9.50
C ASP A 47 -8.25 -10.15 -8.02
N ARG A 48 -7.27 -10.15 -7.11
CA ARG A 48 -7.56 -10.23 -5.69
C ARG A 48 -8.30 -9.00 -5.19
N GLU A 49 -7.92 -7.82 -5.66
CA GLU A 49 -8.59 -6.59 -5.22
C GLU A 49 -10.05 -6.55 -5.65
N ARG A 50 -10.38 -7.13 -6.80
CA ARG A 50 -11.77 -7.23 -7.26
C ARG A 50 -12.59 -8.17 -6.38
N GLN A 51 -12.00 -9.29 -5.98
CA GLN A 51 -12.68 -10.32 -5.20
C GLN A 51 -12.67 -10.01 -3.70
N TYR A 52 -11.55 -9.52 -3.20
CA TYR A 52 -11.34 -9.22 -1.78
C TYR A 52 -10.77 -7.80 -1.65
N PRO A 53 -11.63 -6.78 -1.70
CA PRO A 53 -11.17 -5.38 -1.66
C PRO A 53 -10.43 -5.06 -0.35
N THR A 54 -9.52 -4.12 -0.43
CA THR A 54 -8.67 -3.73 0.71
C THR A 54 -8.83 -2.28 1.15
N GLY A 55 -9.82 -1.57 0.63
CA GLY A 55 -10.09 -0.21 1.05
C GLY A 55 -10.59 -0.17 2.49
N LEU A 56 -10.07 0.77 3.26
CA LEU A 56 -10.40 0.94 4.68
C LEU A 56 -10.79 2.39 4.93
N TYR A 57 -12.02 2.60 5.42
CA TYR A 57 -12.43 3.92 5.88
C TYR A 57 -11.83 4.15 7.27
N THR A 58 -10.81 4.99 7.34
CA THR A 58 -10.10 5.27 8.60
C THR A 58 -10.35 6.67 9.14
N GLY A 59 -11.16 7.47 8.43
CA GLY A 59 -11.48 8.83 8.80
C GLY A 59 -11.47 9.73 7.56
N ASP A 60 -11.10 11.00 7.73
CA ASP A 60 -11.03 11.95 6.62
C ASP A 60 -10.03 11.50 5.55
N ILE A 61 -8.96 10.83 5.97
CA ILE A 61 -7.99 10.25 5.06
C ILE A 61 -8.11 8.73 5.18
N SER A 62 -8.51 8.10 4.08
CA SER A 62 -8.70 6.66 4.03
C SER A 62 -7.59 5.99 3.24
N VAL A 63 -7.37 4.71 3.49
CA VAL A 63 -6.24 3.94 2.96
C VAL A 63 -6.72 2.67 2.27
N ALA A 64 -5.84 2.08 1.45
CA ALA A 64 -6.01 0.73 0.95
C ALA A 64 -4.74 -0.06 1.26
N MET A 65 -4.89 -1.36 1.48
CA MET A 65 -3.78 -2.26 1.81
C MET A 65 -3.77 -3.45 0.85
N PRO A 66 -3.53 -3.21 -0.46
CA PRO A 66 -3.53 -4.30 -1.42
C PRO A 66 -2.41 -5.31 -1.16
N HIS A 67 -2.71 -6.57 -1.43
CA HIS A 67 -1.76 -7.68 -1.31
C HIS A 67 -2.23 -8.83 -2.19
N ALA A 68 -1.37 -9.78 -2.44
CA ALA A 68 -1.71 -10.95 -3.25
C ALA A 68 -0.91 -12.17 -2.78
N ASP A 69 -0.92 -13.25 -3.58
CA ASP A 69 -0.32 -14.53 -3.24
C ASP A 69 1.16 -14.37 -2.87
N TYR A 70 1.52 -14.72 -1.66
CA TYR A 70 2.88 -14.62 -1.14
C TYR A 70 3.88 -15.45 -1.96
N ARG A 71 3.42 -16.50 -2.63
CA ARG A 71 4.29 -17.38 -3.45
C ARG A 71 4.86 -16.65 -4.66
N LEU A 72 4.26 -15.52 -5.05
CA LEU A 72 4.74 -14.69 -6.15
C LEU A 72 5.72 -13.61 -5.69
N VAL A 73 6.01 -13.55 -4.39
CA VAL A 73 6.94 -12.56 -3.81
C VAL A 73 8.32 -13.18 -3.69
N ASN A 74 9.32 -12.53 -4.31
CA ASN A 74 10.73 -12.95 -4.24
C ASN A 74 11.41 -12.37 -3.01
N GLU A 75 11.11 -11.10 -2.72
CA GLU A 75 11.68 -10.35 -1.60
C GLU A 75 10.60 -9.45 -1.02
N SER A 76 10.36 -9.55 0.27
CA SER A 76 9.31 -8.76 0.92
C SER A 76 9.54 -7.27 0.77
N ALA A 77 8.43 -6.54 0.54
CA ALA A 77 8.46 -5.10 0.35
C ALA A 77 7.17 -4.48 0.89
N ILE A 78 7.30 -3.24 1.36
CA ILE A 78 6.16 -2.40 1.68
C ILE A 78 6.31 -1.14 0.83
N ILE A 79 5.32 -0.88 -0.02
CA ILE A 79 5.34 0.25 -0.93
C ILE A 79 4.24 1.22 -0.51
N ILE A 80 4.60 2.49 -0.39
CA ILE A 80 3.65 3.55 -0.05
C ILE A 80 3.38 4.37 -1.30
N GLY A 81 2.10 4.49 -1.66
CA GLY A 81 1.67 5.36 -2.76
C GLY A 81 0.76 6.45 -2.22
N VAL A 82 1.14 7.70 -2.44
CA VAL A 82 0.33 8.86 -2.05
C VAL A 82 -0.30 9.43 -3.30
N LEU A 83 -1.63 9.47 -3.33
CA LEU A 83 -2.40 9.87 -4.49
C LEU A 83 -2.58 11.39 -4.50
N ASP A 84 -2.47 11.98 -5.68
CA ASP A 84 -2.64 13.42 -5.87
C ASP A 84 -4.08 13.84 -5.57
N ALA A 85 -5.04 13.00 -5.97
CA ALA A 85 -6.44 13.12 -5.62
C ALA A 85 -6.95 11.74 -5.18
N PRO A 86 -7.95 11.68 -4.29
CA PRO A 86 -8.48 10.40 -3.83
C PRO A 86 -8.98 9.53 -4.98
N VAL A 87 -8.75 8.23 -4.87
CA VAL A 87 -9.17 7.23 -5.85
C VAL A 87 -10.16 6.27 -5.19
N THR A 88 -11.22 5.91 -5.90
CA THR A 88 -12.24 5.02 -5.38
C THR A 88 -11.74 3.58 -5.32
N PHE A 89 -11.80 3.01 -4.13
CA PHE A 89 -11.63 1.59 -3.86
C PHE A 89 -12.93 1.04 -3.28
N ARG A 90 -13.03 -0.27 -3.15
CA ARG A 90 -14.13 -0.90 -2.43
C ARG A 90 -13.69 -1.21 -1.01
N GLN A 91 -14.62 -1.22 -0.08
CA GLN A 91 -14.29 -1.43 1.34
C GLN A 91 -14.09 -2.92 1.65
N MET A 92 -13.09 -3.21 2.47
CA MET A 92 -12.82 -4.56 2.94
C MET A 92 -13.99 -5.11 3.76
N SER A 93 -14.62 -4.26 4.57
CA SER A 93 -15.74 -4.65 5.43
C SER A 93 -17.06 -4.84 4.67
N ASP A 94 -17.19 -4.20 3.51
CA ASP A 94 -18.40 -4.25 2.69
C ASP A 94 -18.00 -4.02 1.23
N PRO A 95 -17.83 -5.11 0.43
CA PRO A 95 -17.39 -4.97 -0.96
C PRO A 95 -18.34 -4.19 -1.87
N ASP A 96 -19.59 -3.99 -1.46
CA ASP A 96 -20.55 -3.18 -2.21
C ASP A 96 -20.40 -1.68 -1.90
N ALA A 97 -19.67 -1.32 -0.85
CA ALA A 97 -19.45 0.06 -0.46
C ALA A 97 -18.13 0.60 -1.02
N GLU A 98 -18.15 1.88 -1.40
CA GLU A 98 -16.97 2.56 -1.91
C GLU A 98 -16.28 3.37 -0.81
N VAL A 99 -14.98 3.61 -1.00
CA VAL A 99 -14.19 4.49 -0.13
C VAL A 99 -13.20 5.29 -0.98
N ALA A 100 -13.06 6.58 -0.68
CA ALA A 100 -12.12 7.46 -1.35
C ALA A 100 -10.76 7.32 -0.66
N VAL A 101 -9.80 6.72 -1.35
CA VAL A 101 -8.49 6.38 -0.82
C VAL A 101 -7.46 7.43 -1.23
N SER A 102 -6.69 7.92 -0.28
CA SER A 102 -5.60 8.89 -0.52
C SER A 102 -4.22 8.28 -0.37
N VAL A 103 -4.09 7.22 0.42
CA VAL A 103 -2.81 6.55 0.67
C VAL A 103 -2.97 5.05 0.44
N VAL A 104 -2.09 4.47 -0.36
CA VAL A 104 -2.08 3.03 -0.63
C VAL A 104 -0.82 2.44 -0.01
N ILE A 105 -1.00 1.43 0.83
CA ILE A 105 0.10 0.70 1.46
C ILE A 105 0.08 -0.71 0.90
N LEU A 106 0.90 -0.96 -0.10
CA LEU A 106 0.97 -2.26 -0.76
C LEU A 106 1.92 -3.17 0.01
N LEU A 107 1.39 -4.31 0.43
CA LEU A 107 2.13 -5.29 1.22
C LEU A 107 2.48 -6.51 0.36
N ALA A 108 3.74 -6.58 -0.06
CA ALA A 108 4.28 -7.75 -0.77
C ALA A 108 5.11 -8.53 0.24
N LEU A 109 4.48 -9.49 0.92
CA LEU A 109 5.11 -10.25 2.00
C LEU A 109 5.36 -11.68 1.55
N LYS A 110 6.62 -12.11 1.64
CA LYS A 110 7.05 -13.45 1.25
C LYS A 110 6.53 -14.50 2.23
N ASP A 111 6.44 -14.15 3.51
CA ASP A 111 5.88 -15.00 4.55
C ASP A 111 4.97 -14.16 5.45
N PRO A 112 3.67 -14.05 5.11
CA PRO A 112 2.75 -13.23 5.91
C PRO A 112 2.65 -13.66 7.38
N HIS A 113 2.82 -14.95 7.66
CA HIS A 113 2.75 -15.45 9.03
C HIS A 113 3.97 -15.07 9.86
N GLY A 114 5.12 -14.84 9.21
CA GLY A 114 6.34 -14.40 9.86
C GLY A 114 6.41 -12.89 10.10
N HIS A 115 5.42 -12.12 9.61
CA HIS A 115 5.43 -10.65 9.67
C HIS A 115 4.21 -10.06 10.36
N THR A 116 3.70 -10.72 11.41
CA THR A 116 2.55 -10.23 12.17
C THR A 116 2.86 -8.90 12.87
N ASP A 117 4.09 -8.68 13.28
CA ASP A 117 4.54 -7.42 13.87
C ASP A 117 4.49 -6.27 12.87
N VAL A 118 4.84 -6.52 11.61
CA VAL A 118 4.76 -5.53 10.54
C VAL A 118 3.31 -5.12 10.31
N LEU A 119 2.41 -6.10 10.26
CA LEU A 119 0.97 -5.84 10.09
C LEU A 119 0.43 -4.99 11.23
N LYS A 120 0.88 -5.24 12.46
CA LYS A 120 0.49 -4.43 13.61
C LYS A 120 0.98 -2.98 13.46
N ARG A 121 2.21 -2.78 13.02
CA ARG A 121 2.77 -1.45 12.80
C ARG A 121 2.02 -0.68 11.71
N VAL A 122 1.65 -1.35 10.64
CA VAL A 122 0.83 -0.75 9.59
C VAL A 122 -0.54 -0.35 10.17
N THR A 123 -1.14 -1.21 10.96
CA THR A 123 -2.42 -0.92 11.61
C THR A 123 -2.32 0.31 12.52
N ASP A 124 -1.23 0.41 13.30
CA ASP A 124 -0.99 1.57 14.16
C ASP A 124 -0.91 2.86 13.33
N LEU A 125 -0.20 2.81 12.20
CA LEU A 125 -0.07 3.97 11.31
C LEU A 125 -1.42 4.42 10.75
N ILE A 126 -2.22 3.51 10.23
CA ILE A 126 -3.47 3.87 9.57
C ILE A 126 -4.54 4.37 10.53
N GLN A 127 -4.39 4.12 11.82
CA GLN A 127 -5.29 4.65 12.85
C GLN A 127 -4.93 6.08 13.26
N GLU A 128 -3.77 6.58 12.84
CA GLU A 128 -3.28 7.91 13.19
C GLU A 128 -3.59 8.91 12.08
N GLN A 129 -4.77 9.54 12.15
CA GLN A 129 -5.18 10.53 11.13
C GLN A 129 -4.19 11.69 11.02
N GLY A 130 -3.58 12.09 12.13
CA GLY A 130 -2.56 13.14 12.11
C GLY A 130 -1.34 12.76 11.28
N ALA A 131 -0.89 11.51 11.37
CA ALA A 131 0.23 11.01 10.56
C ALA A 131 -0.17 10.91 9.09
N LEU A 132 -1.37 10.39 8.80
CA LEU A 132 -1.87 10.28 7.42
C LEU A 132 -2.00 11.67 6.78
N LYS A 133 -2.46 12.66 7.53
CA LYS A 133 -2.56 14.03 7.05
C LYS A 133 -1.19 14.58 6.67
N LYS A 134 -0.18 14.37 7.50
CA LYS A 134 1.19 14.79 7.22
C LYS A 134 1.74 14.09 5.97
N ILE A 135 1.41 12.81 5.79
CA ILE A 135 1.81 12.06 4.61
C ILE A 135 1.21 12.67 3.35
N THR A 136 -0.08 12.97 3.35
CA THR A 136 -0.75 13.54 2.18
C THR A 136 -0.30 14.97 1.87
N GLU A 137 0.16 15.72 2.86
CA GLU A 137 0.65 17.10 2.71
C GLU A 137 2.16 17.18 2.45
N ALA A 138 2.88 16.07 2.54
CA ALA A 138 4.32 16.07 2.42
C ALA A 138 4.77 16.44 1.00
N ALA A 139 5.88 17.20 0.92
CA ALA A 139 6.41 17.70 -0.34
C ALA A 139 7.38 16.73 -1.01
N SER A 140 7.90 15.74 -0.29
CA SER A 140 8.94 14.86 -0.82
C SER A 140 8.80 13.43 -0.27
N ARG A 141 9.39 12.49 -1.01
CA ARG A 141 9.49 11.07 -0.58
C ARG A 141 10.22 10.97 0.76
N LYS A 142 11.25 11.77 0.93
CA LYS A 142 12.07 11.77 2.14
C LYS A 142 11.27 12.21 3.36
N ASP A 143 10.40 13.21 3.21
CA ASP A 143 9.53 13.67 4.30
C ASP A 143 8.57 12.58 4.72
N ILE A 144 7.97 11.87 3.75
CA ILE A 144 7.08 10.75 4.03
C ILE A 144 7.83 9.63 4.75
N TYR A 145 9.02 9.31 4.25
CA TYR A 145 9.86 8.29 4.88
C TYR A 145 10.16 8.65 6.34
N GLY A 146 10.42 9.92 6.63
CA GLY A 146 10.64 10.38 7.99
C GLY A 146 9.43 10.16 8.91
N ILE A 147 8.22 10.25 8.36
CA ILE A 147 6.99 10.00 9.11
C ILE A 147 6.81 8.50 9.34
N ILE A 148 6.87 7.70 8.28
CA ILE A 148 6.61 6.25 8.38
C ILE A 148 7.70 5.50 9.14
N SER A 149 8.93 5.98 9.14
CA SER A 149 10.04 5.31 9.83
C SER A 149 9.84 5.24 11.35
N LYS A 150 8.94 6.07 11.89
CA LYS A 150 8.58 6.00 13.31
C LYS A 150 7.75 4.77 13.65
N TYR A 151 7.17 4.13 12.64
CA TYR A 151 6.31 2.95 12.79
C TYR A 151 7.03 1.66 12.39
N PHE A 152 8.12 1.77 11.65
CA PHE A 152 8.83 0.59 11.09
C PHE A 152 10.30 0.48 11.52
#